data_06fecf50cf0787cb38c5b89d8ac9409c
#
_entry.id   06fecf50cf0787cb38c5b89d8ac9409c
#
_cell.length_a   1.000
_cell.length_b   1.000
_cell.length_c   1.000
_cell.angle_alpha   90.00
_cell.angle_beta   90.00
_cell.angle_gamma   90.00
#
_symmetry.space_group_name_H-M   'P 1'
#
loop_
_entity.id
_entity.type
_entity.pdbx_description
1 polymer ?
#
loop_
_entity_poly.entity_id
_entity_poly.type
_entity_poly.pdbx_seq_one_letter_code
_entity_poly.pdbx_strand_id
1 'polypeptide(L)'
;MSFLSKLFAPFLGKGPSGSDRYLQIYALSSRCREPVVGQVDLMNETSLDDENQGGYYVRKVLHTSGKGRCFGEVEFELWLDSKKRIVRQEVHGGRWLTAAEYEIEVAEAEVREKEARE
;
A
#
# COMPACT_ATOMS: atom_id res chain seq x y z
N MET A 1 19.70 -14.38 8.92
CA MET A 1 19.78 -13.83 7.85
C MET A 1 20.13 -12.45 7.77
N SER A 2 21.32 -12.17 7.48
CA SER A 2 21.80 -10.82 7.37
C SER A 2 21.07 -10.05 6.30
N PHE A 3 20.59 -10.76 5.32
CA PHE A 3 19.86 -10.11 4.25
C PHE A 3 18.61 -9.42 4.80
N LEU A 4 17.85 -10.10 5.61
CA LEU A 4 16.66 -9.51 6.17
C LEU A 4 17.01 -8.38 7.12
N SER A 5 18.08 -8.52 7.86
CA SER A 5 18.50 -7.49 8.75
C SER A 5 18.82 -6.23 7.98
N LYS A 6 19.45 -6.38 6.84
CA LYS A 6 19.80 -5.23 6.05
C LYS A 6 18.59 -4.54 5.51
N LEU A 7 17.55 -5.28 5.21
CA LEU A 7 16.35 -4.68 4.70
C LEU A 7 15.65 -3.89 5.78
N PHE A 8 15.58 -4.44 6.97
CA PHE A 8 14.89 -3.78 8.02
C PHE A 8 15.67 -2.63 8.61
N ALA A 9 16.92 -2.81 8.84
CA ALA A 9 17.71 -1.77 9.47
C ALA A 9 17.64 -0.44 8.74
N PRO A 10 17.84 -0.41 7.45
CA PRO A 10 17.75 0.84 6.73
C PRO A 10 16.36 1.40 6.78
N PHE A 11 15.42 0.51 6.75
CA PHE A 11 14.08 0.93 6.77
C PHE A 11 13.75 1.59 8.04
N LEU A 12 14.01 0.97 9.15
CA LEU A 12 13.67 1.50 10.42
C LEU A 12 14.49 2.71 10.77
N GLY A 13 15.71 2.72 10.36
CA GLY A 13 16.55 3.78 10.70
C GLY A 13 16.30 5.02 9.94
N LYS A 14 15.57 4.95 8.96
CA LYS A 14 15.51 5.97 8.17
C LYS A 14 14.60 6.88 8.51
N GLY A 15 14.63 7.63 8.96
CA GLY A 15 13.77 8.55 9.22
C GLY A 15 13.64 9.36 8.07
N PRO A 16 14.10 9.95 7.62
CA PRO A 16 14.16 10.83 6.73
C PRO A 16 13.28 11.41 5.97
N SER A 17 13.55 12.33 5.85
CA SER A 17 13.06 13.30 5.14
C SER A 17 12.43 12.95 3.88
N GLY A 18 13.03 12.48 3.00
CA GLY A 18 12.46 12.17 1.72
C GLY A 18 11.29 11.26 1.85
N SER A 19 11.34 10.36 2.80
CA SER A 19 10.30 9.39 2.93
C SER A 19 9.07 9.95 3.64
N ASP A 20 9.15 11.07 4.29
CA ASP A 20 7.99 11.63 4.96
C ASP A 20 6.99 12.18 3.94
N ARG A 21 7.41 12.44 2.75
CA ARG A 21 6.54 12.95 1.71
C ARG A 21 5.71 11.85 1.08
N TYR A 22 6.22 10.64 1.06
CA TYR A 22 5.56 9.53 0.40
C TYR A 22 5.11 8.47 1.36
N LEU A 23 3.88 8.04 1.18
CA LEU A 23 3.31 7.00 2.03
C LEU A 23 3.11 5.77 1.18
N GLN A 24 3.65 4.63 1.61
CA GLN A 24 3.45 3.39 0.89
C GLN A 24 2.17 2.73 1.40
N ILE A 25 1.35 2.27 0.48
CA ILE A 25 0.10 1.59 0.83
C ILE A 25 0.06 0.24 0.14
N TYR A 26 -0.48 -0.74 0.83
CA TYR A 26 -0.49 -2.12 0.35
C TYR A 26 -1.86 -2.74 0.53
N ALA A 27 -2.26 -3.59 -0.41
CA ALA A 27 -3.51 -4.31 -0.29
C ALA A 27 -3.47 -5.62 -1.06
N LEU A 28 -4.36 -6.53 -0.72
CA LEU A 28 -4.53 -7.76 -1.46
C LEU A 28 -5.83 -7.60 -2.25
N SER A 29 -5.74 -7.71 -3.57
CA SER A 29 -6.92 -7.59 -4.42
C SER A 29 -7.86 -8.75 -4.15
N SER A 30 -9.12 -8.45 -3.91
CA SER A 30 -10.11 -9.50 -3.65
C SER A 30 -10.41 -10.27 -4.91
N ARG A 31 -10.41 -9.59 -6.04
CA ARG A 31 -10.74 -10.24 -7.29
C ARG A 31 -9.63 -11.15 -7.80
N CYS A 32 -8.42 -10.67 -7.77
CA CYS A 32 -7.30 -11.39 -8.36
C CYS A 32 -6.40 -12.05 -7.33
N ARG A 33 -6.63 -11.77 -6.05
CA ARG A 33 -5.79 -12.26 -4.96
C ARG A 33 -4.33 -11.88 -5.18
N GLU A 34 -4.13 -10.75 -5.79
CA GLU A 34 -2.80 -10.25 -6.09
C GLU A 34 -2.44 -9.15 -5.11
N PRO A 35 -1.26 -9.21 -4.49
CA PRO A 35 -0.83 -8.11 -3.62
C PRO A 35 -0.44 -6.91 -4.49
N VAL A 36 -0.92 -5.75 -4.12
CA VAL A 36 -0.63 -4.52 -4.85
C VAL A 36 -0.03 -3.50 -3.91
N VAL A 37 0.83 -2.65 -4.44
CA VAL A 37 1.47 -1.62 -3.66
C VAL A 37 1.42 -0.32 -4.43
N GLY A 38 1.21 0.77 -3.73
CA GLY A 38 1.20 2.09 -4.33
C GLY A 38 1.86 3.10 -3.42
N GLN A 39 2.09 4.28 -3.94
CA GLN A 39 2.73 5.33 -3.21
C GLN A 39 1.85 6.56 -3.29
N VAL A 40 1.60 7.18 -2.17
CA VAL A 40 0.82 8.40 -2.10
C VAL A 40 1.77 9.56 -1.84
N ASP A 41 1.71 10.58 -2.69
CA ASP A 41 2.51 11.77 -2.51
C ASP A 41 1.71 12.70 -1.60
N LEU A 42 2.13 12.79 -0.36
CA LEU A 42 1.40 13.56 0.64
C LEU A 42 1.39 15.05 0.38
N MET A 43 2.24 15.52 -0.52
CA MET A 43 2.26 16.93 -0.86
C MET A 43 1.32 17.23 -2.02
N ASN A 44 1.17 16.33 -2.96
CA ASN A 44 0.39 16.59 -4.16
C ASN A 44 -0.91 15.84 -4.29
N GLU A 45 -1.07 14.76 -3.58
CA GLU A 45 -2.26 13.94 -3.75
C GLU A 45 -3.29 14.10 -2.63
N THR A 46 -3.04 15.00 -1.67
CA THR A 46 -3.97 15.21 -0.57
C THR A 46 -4.84 16.42 -0.86
N SER A 47 -6.08 16.36 -0.38
CA SER A 47 -7.01 17.48 -0.48
C SER A 47 -7.41 17.87 0.93
N LEU A 48 -7.69 19.12 1.14
CA LEU A 48 -8.15 19.55 2.46
C LEU A 48 -9.53 18.98 2.71
N ASP A 49 -9.75 18.54 3.93
CA ASP A 49 -11.02 17.96 4.31
C ASP A 49 -11.61 18.83 5.40
N ASP A 50 -12.52 19.69 5.07
CA ASP A 50 -13.10 20.63 6.04
C ASP A 50 -13.82 19.90 7.15
N GLU A 51 -14.38 18.76 6.90
CA GLU A 51 -15.10 18.02 7.91
C GLU A 51 -14.16 17.36 8.91
N ASN A 52 -12.89 17.24 8.55
CA ASN A 52 -11.92 16.61 9.41
C ASN A 52 -11.04 17.66 10.09
N GLN A 53 -11.61 18.82 10.36
CA GLN A 53 -10.94 19.87 11.12
C GLN A 53 -9.46 20.09 10.81
N GLY A 54 -9.18 20.50 9.62
CA GLY A 54 -7.80 20.77 9.23
C GLY A 54 -7.04 19.55 8.75
N GLY A 55 -7.72 18.47 8.58
CA GLY A 55 -7.09 17.26 8.06
C GLY A 55 -7.13 17.20 6.55
N TYR A 56 -6.78 16.05 6.03
CA TYR A 56 -6.67 15.86 4.59
C TYR A 56 -7.35 14.56 4.18
N TYR A 57 -7.69 14.48 2.92
CA TYR A 57 -8.31 13.28 2.36
C TYR A 57 -7.54 12.87 1.10
N VAL A 58 -7.35 11.56 0.93
CA VAL A 58 -6.69 11.02 -0.26
C VAL A 58 -7.51 9.87 -0.79
N ARG A 59 -7.68 9.84 -2.11
CA ARG A 59 -8.30 8.69 -2.76
C ARG A 59 -7.30 8.20 -3.80
N LYS A 60 -6.98 6.93 -3.77
CA LYS A 60 -6.00 6.35 -4.69
C LYS A 60 -6.52 5.01 -5.19
N VAL A 61 -6.39 4.77 -6.49
CA VAL A 61 -6.83 3.52 -7.07
C VAL A 61 -5.61 2.81 -7.64
N LEU A 62 -5.43 1.57 -7.25
CA LEU A 62 -4.36 0.74 -7.76
C LEU A 62 -4.97 -0.36 -8.61
N HIS A 63 -4.22 -0.81 -9.60
CA HIS A 63 -4.68 -1.84 -10.50
C HIS A 63 -3.80 -3.07 -10.40
N THR A 64 -4.38 -4.24 -10.59
CA THR A 64 -3.59 -5.46 -10.63
C THR A 64 -2.83 -5.49 -11.94
N SER A 65 -1.88 -6.40 -12.04
CA SER A 65 -0.98 -6.46 -13.19
C SER A 65 -1.60 -7.04 -14.44
N GLY A 66 -2.73 -7.70 -14.33
CA GLY A 66 -3.34 -8.37 -15.46
C GLY A 66 -2.88 -9.80 -15.65
N LYS A 67 -2.09 -10.33 -14.71
CA LYS A 67 -1.65 -11.71 -14.81
C LYS A 67 -2.85 -12.63 -14.84
N GLY A 68 -2.81 -13.65 -15.66
CA GLY A 68 -3.90 -14.58 -15.79
C GLY A 68 -5.14 -13.93 -16.32
N ARG A 69 -4.99 -12.78 -16.97
CA ARG A 69 -6.11 -12.00 -17.50
C ARG A 69 -7.08 -11.57 -16.40
N CYS A 70 -6.57 -11.39 -15.21
CA CYS A 70 -7.40 -10.89 -14.11
C CYS A 70 -7.12 -9.41 -13.93
N PHE A 71 -8.15 -8.60 -14.16
CA PHE A 71 -8.01 -7.16 -14.03
C PHE A 71 -8.91 -6.67 -12.89
N GLY A 72 -8.31 -6.16 -11.88
CA GLY A 72 -9.04 -5.67 -10.72
C GLY A 72 -8.53 -4.33 -10.29
N GLU A 73 -9.34 -3.63 -9.53
CA GLU A 73 -8.98 -2.34 -8.98
C GLU A 73 -9.13 -2.39 -7.48
N VAL A 74 -8.24 -1.73 -6.77
CA VAL A 74 -8.35 -1.60 -5.32
C VAL A 74 -8.33 -0.11 -5.03
N GLU A 75 -9.38 0.38 -4.41
CA GLU A 75 -9.49 1.79 -4.11
C GLU A 75 -9.18 2.04 -2.65
N PHE A 76 -8.32 3.00 -2.38
CA PHE A 76 -7.95 3.36 -1.02
C PHE A 76 -8.52 4.74 -0.72
N GLU A 77 -9.09 4.88 0.45
CA GLU A 77 -9.50 6.19 0.93
C GLU A 77 -8.80 6.39 2.27
N LEU A 78 -8.11 7.50 2.41
CA LEU A 78 -7.37 7.80 3.62
C LEU A 78 -7.79 9.14 4.17
N TRP A 79 -8.01 9.20 5.47
CA TRP A 79 -8.29 10.46 6.16
C TRP A 79 -7.09 10.72 7.06
N LEU A 80 -6.51 11.89 6.90
CA LEU A 80 -5.26 12.24 7.59
C LEU A 80 -5.49 13.43 8.51
N ASP A 81 -4.72 13.49 9.58
CA ASP A 81 -4.82 14.64 10.48
C ASP A 81 -4.01 15.81 9.90
N SER A 82 -3.90 16.90 10.65
CA SER A 82 -3.21 18.09 10.16
C SER A 82 -1.72 17.84 9.93
N LYS A 83 -1.18 16.78 10.54
CA LYS A 83 0.22 16.44 10.36
C LYS A 83 0.35 15.32 9.32
N LYS A 84 -0.75 15.02 8.62
CA LYS A 84 -0.77 14.04 7.56
C LYS A 84 -0.49 12.62 8.04
N ARG A 85 -0.95 12.30 9.25
CA ARG A 85 -0.89 10.93 9.75
C ARG A 85 -2.26 10.31 9.53
N ILE A 86 -2.30 9.04 9.22
CA ILE A 86 -3.55 8.34 8.94
C ILE A 86 -4.37 8.21 10.21
N VAL A 87 -5.59 8.73 10.20
CA VAL A 87 -6.51 8.57 11.32
C VAL A 87 -7.65 7.62 10.95
N ARG A 88 -7.84 7.38 9.66
CA ARG A 88 -8.87 6.45 9.23
C ARG A 88 -8.52 5.99 7.82
N GLN A 89 -8.79 4.74 7.51
CA GLN A 89 -8.53 4.21 6.18
C GLN A 89 -9.64 3.25 5.78
N GLU A 90 -9.97 3.24 4.50
CA GLU A 90 -10.93 2.30 3.96
C GLU A 90 -10.37 1.77 2.64
N VAL A 91 -10.60 0.51 2.36
CA VAL A 91 -10.13 -0.12 1.15
C VAL A 91 -11.31 -0.83 0.51
N HIS A 92 -11.52 -0.59 -0.78
CA HIS A 92 -12.61 -1.21 -1.50
C HIS A 92 -12.00 -2.04 -2.64
N GLY A 93 -12.47 -3.24 -2.79
CA GLY A 93 -11.95 -4.14 -3.82
C GLY A 93 -10.74 -4.93 -3.36
N GLY A 94 -10.41 -4.83 -2.07
CA GLY A 94 -9.28 -5.56 -1.53
C GLY A 94 -9.20 -5.43 -0.03
N ARG A 95 -8.12 -5.93 0.54
CA ARG A 95 -7.90 -5.91 1.98
C ARG A 95 -6.61 -5.16 2.26
N TRP A 96 -6.64 -4.26 3.21
CA TRP A 96 -5.44 -3.51 3.59
C TRP A 96 -4.38 -4.46 4.12
N LEU A 97 -3.15 -4.26 3.72
CA LEU A 97 -2.04 -5.06 4.22
C LEU A 97 -1.00 -4.14 4.84
N THR A 98 -0.33 -4.63 5.86
CA THR A 98 0.85 -3.96 6.35
C THR A 98 2.01 -4.32 5.43
N ALA A 99 3.13 -3.64 5.55
CA ALA A 99 4.30 -3.95 4.74
C ALA A 99 4.74 -5.40 4.93
N ALA A 100 4.70 -5.90 6.16
CA ALA A 100 5.09 -7.28 6.44
C ALA A 100 4.12 -8.27 5.80
N GLU A 101 2.84 -7.99 5.88
CA GLU A 101 1.83 -8.86 5.26
C GLU A 101 1.98 -8.86 3.75
N TYR A 102 2.32 -7.71 3.17
CA TYR A 102 2.52 -7.62 1.73
C TYR A 102 3.67 -8.53 1.29
N GLU A 103 4.76 -8.54 2.05
CA GLU A 103 5.90 -9.39 1.70
C GLU A 103 5.50 -10.87 1.72
N ILE A 104 4.69 -11.26 2.69
CA ILE A 104 4.23 -12.63 2.77
C ILE A 104 3.35 -12.96 1.58
N GLU A 105 2.45 -12.06 1.22
CA GLU A 105 1.55 -12.31 0.10
C GLU A 105 2.31 -12.38 -1.23
N VAL A 106 3.33 -11.56 -1.40
CA VAL A 106 4.15 -11.60 -2.60
C VAL A 106 4.86 -12.95 -2.71
N ALA A 107 5.42 -13.44 -1.59
CA ALA A 107 6.11 -14.72 -1.60
C ALA A 107 5.14 -15.86 -1.94
N GLU A 108 3.94 -15.81 -1.38
CA GLU A 108 2.94 -16.85 -1.65
C GLU A 108 2.47 -16.79 -3.09
N ALA A 109 2.35 -15.60 -3.65
CA ALA A 109 1.94 -15.46 -5.04
C ALA A 109 2.99 -16.04 -5.99
N GLU A 110 4.26 -15.87 -5.65
CA GLU A 110 5.33 -16.42 -6.46
C GLU A 110 5.33 -17.94 -6.42
N VAL A 111 5.04 -18.52 -5.27
CA VAL A 111 4.96 -19.97 -5.15
C VAL A 111 3.80 -20.49 -5.98
N ARG A 112 2.65 -19.83 -5.92
CA ARG A 112 1.49 -20.25 -6.71
C ARG A 112 1.78 -20.17 -8.21
N GLU A 113 2.53 -19.16 -8.61
CA GLU A 113 2.88 -19.02 -10.02
C GLU A 113 3.77 -20.15 -10.48
N LYS A 114 4.73 -20.53 -9.66
CA LYS A 114 5.63 -21.61 -10.02
C LYS A 114 4.86 -22.92 -10.11
N GLU A 115 3.96 -23.16 -9.19
CA GLU A 115 3.18 -24.38 -9.19
C GLU A 115 2.28 -24.45 -10.43
N ALA A 116 1.73 -23.33 -10.82
CA ALA A 116 0.87 -23.29 -11.99
C ALA A 116 1.62 -23.57 -13.29
N ARG A 117 2.92 -23.28 -13.30
CA ARG A 117 3.68 -23.52 -14.52
C ARG A 117 4.08 -24.97 -14.67
N GLU A 118 4.11 -25.69 -13.58
CA GLU A 118 4.44 -27.09 -13.63
C GLU A 118 3.25 -27.94 -13.91
#